data_04a1015c76891749b5ed4196136f8aa0
#
_entry.id   04a1015c76891749b5ed4196136f8aa0
#
_cell.length_a   1.000
_cell.length_b   1.000
_cell.length_c   1.000
_cell.angle_alpha   90.00
_cell.angle_beta   90.00
_cell.angle_gamma   90.00
#
_symmetry.space_group_name_H-M   'P 1'
#
loop_
_entity.id
_entity.type
_entity.pdbx_description
1 polymer ?
#
loop_
_entity_poly.entity_id
_entity_poly.type
_entity_poly.pdbx_seq_one_letter_code
_entity_poly.pdbx_strand_id
1 'polypeptide(L)'
;MNKIKYTTALLLGGLLSFSSCTDNFADFNSTDGAYTEELQKYDNQTNLVPFATIQKGIIYQTGVDGTDWQYQVIQNLVADMFCGYFHDMNGSFNANNSTYNLNNGWTSAMWIYTYGYVMPSIADAEALNTEKEWPLYHAITKILKVATLHRVSDYYGPILYDGFGTADQKPQSQEEVYKRFFEDLETAVNILKDYKGGVSFESADFMMPEGKRTPAQWLKFANSLRLRLAMRVSNVAPELAEKQAKAALDAANGGVLETANETVGEYGIRNPLGGVAGWSEVYMNASLESFLKGYNDPRLKSYFNPAQDGRDKDGNINKEVAGVKQLSSIEDEYKGVRQGTGVADNRYSTHSQTTLSLIHISEPTRQA
;
A
#
# COMPACT_ATOMS: atom_id res chain seq x y z
N MET A 1 -43.74 -66.24 15.84
CA MET A 1 -44.38 -64.89 15.92
C MET A 1 -43.61 -63.84 16.75
N ASN A 2 -42.70 -64.23 17.63
CA ASN A 2 -42.00 -63.21 18.47
C ASN A 2 -40.76 -62.49 17.78
N LYS A 3 -40.15 -63.09 16.77
CA LYS A 3 -38.99 -62.46 16.12
C LYS A 3 -39.32 -61.21 15.22
N ILE A 4 -40.54 -61.19 14.64
CA ILE A 4 -41.00 -60.07 13.82
C ILE A 4 -41.33 -58.83 14.68
N LYS A 5 -41.79 -59.00 15.89
CA LYS A 5 -42.08 -57.87 16.79
C LYS A 5 -40.83 -57.14 17.27
N TYR A 6 -39.71 -57.83 17.45
CA TYR A 6 -38.44 -57.20 17.85
C TYR A 6 -37.74 -56.47 16.70
N THR A 7 -37.90 -57.02 15.49
CA THR A 7 -37.32 -56.36 14.30
C THR A 7 -38.06 -55.05 13.96
N THR A 8 -39.36 -55.00 14.11
CA THR A 8 -40.17 -53.82 13.89
C THR A 8 -39.93 -52.76 14.98
N ALA A 9 -39.73 -53.16 16.23
CA ALA A 9 -39.41 -52.25 17.33
C ALA A 9 -37.98 -51.67 17.18
N LEU A 10 -37.00 -52.43 16.70
CA LEU A 10 -35.64 -51.94 16.42
C LEU A 10 -35.59 -50.97 15.21
N LEU A 11 -36.40 -51.21 14.18
CA LEU A 11 -36.53 -50.30 13.04
C LEU A 11 -37.26 -49.00 13.40
N LEU A 12 -38.30 -49.03 14.23
CA LEU A 12 -38.94 -47.80 14.74
C LEU A 12 -38.05 -47.04 15.72
N GLY A 13 -37.27 -47.69 16.57
CA GLY A 13 -36.33 -47.06 17.48
C GLY A 13 -35.14 -46.39 16.73
N GLY A 14 -34.68 -46.99 15.63
CA GLY A 14 -33.65 -46.45 14.77
C GLY A 14 -34.09 -45.23 13.97
N LEU A 15 -35.36 -45.13 13.59
CA LEU A 15 -35.89 -43.96 12.85
C LEU A 15 -36.15 -42.75 13.76
N LEU A 16 -36.38 -42.96 15.06
CA LEU A 16 -36.58 -41.88 16.02
C LEU A 16 -35.27 -41.25 16.53
N SER A 17 -34.11 -41.92 16.35
CA SER A 17 -32.81 -41.40 16.77
C SER A 17 -32.15 -40.49 15.73
N PHE A 18 -32.68 -40.39 14.50
CA PHE A 18 -32.16 -39.48 13.48
C PHE A 18 -32.86 -38.11 13.42
N SER A 19 -33.94 -37.91 14.18
CA SER A 19 -34.69 -36.66 14.17
C SER A 19 -34.30 -35.68 15.31
N SER A 20 -33.30 -36.02 16.12
CA SER A 20 -33.06 -35.29 17.39
C SER A 20 -31.92 -34.27 17.38
N CYS A 21 -31.25 -34.04 16.26
CA CYS A 21 -30.06 -33.15 16.26
C CYS A 21 -30.15 -31.95 15.32
N THR A 22 -31.26 -31.72 14.63
CA THR A 22 -31.33 -30.62 13.66
C THR A 22 -32.26 -29.47 14.04
N ASP A 23 -33.10 -29.61 15.06
CA ASP A 23 -34.08 -28.58 15.39
C ASP A 23 -33.48 -27.26 15.91
N ASN A 24 -32.24 -27.27 16.41
CA ASN A 24 -31.56 -26.06 16.87
C ASN A 24 -30.25 -25.78 16.11
N PHE A 25 -30.00 -26.44 14.97
CA PHE A 25 -28.76 -26.26 14.24
C PHE A 25 -28.60 -24.82 13.69
N ALA A 26 -29.72 -24.21 13.31
CA ALA A 26 -29.73 -22.81 12.87
C ALA A 26 -29.44 -21.86 14.04
N ASP A 27 -29.98 -22.12 15.23
CA ASP A 27 -29.78 -21.27 16.42
C ASP A 27 -28.38 -21.44 17.01
N PHE A 28 -27.80 -22.65 17.00
CA PHE A 28 -26.44 -22.90 17.44
C PHE A 28 -25.37 -22.36 16.46
N ASN A 29 -25.71 -22.21 15.18
CA ASN A 29 -24.82 -21.64 14.16
C ASN A 29 -25.17 -20.18 13.87
N SER A 30 -26.21 -19.59 14.44
CA SER A 30 -26.39 -18.15 14.45
C SER A 30 -25.56 -17.57 15.60
N THR A 31 -24.53 -16.85 15.27
CA THR A 31 -23.78 -16.04 16.24
C THR A 31 -24.67 -14.86 16.60
N ASP A 32 -25.14 -14.78 17.85
CA ASP A 32 -25.79 -13.57 18.38
C ASP A 32 -24.84 -12.39 18.14
N GLY A 33 -25.24 -11.43 17.30
CA GLY A 33 -24.40 -10.32 16.88
C GLY A 33 -23.62 -10.55 15.57
N ALA A 34 -23.85 -11.67 14.84
CA ALA A 34 -23.32 -11.80 13.48
C ALA A 34 -23.93 -10.71 12.58
N TYR A 35 -23.08 -10.05 11.81
CA TYR A 35 -23.50 -9.15 10.74
C TYR A 35 -24.23 -9.97 9.67
N THR A 36 -25.57 -9.98 9.76
CA THR A 36 -26.41 -10.62 8.74
C THR A 36 -26.42 -9.75 7.47
N GLU A 37 -26.69 -10.37 6.31
CA GLU A 37 -26.87 -9.62 5.05
C GLU A 37 -27.92 -8.51 5.18
N GLU A 38 -28.90 -8.68 6.06
CA GLU A 38 -29.95 -7.71 6.32
C GLU A 38 -29.43 -6.50 7.11
N LEU A 39 -28.54 -6.70 8.07
CA LEU A 39 -27.87 -5.64 8.83
C LEU A 39 -26.87 -4.87 7.95
N GLN A 40 -26.23 -5.54 7.00
CA GLN A 40 -25.28 -4.92 6.06
C GLN A 40 -25.95 -3.96 5.06
N LYS A 41 -27.27 -4.06 4.86
CA LYS A 41 -28.02 -3.11 4.01
C LYS A 41 -28.22 -1.75 4.65
N TYR A 42 -28.13 -1.67 5.99
CA TYR A 42 -28.19 -0.39 6.69
C TYR A 42 -26.90 0.39 6.43
N ASP A 43 -27.03 1.69 6.19
CA ASP A 43 -25.94 2.62 5.94
C ASP A 43 -25.04 2.24 4.73
N ASN A 44 -25.59 1.48 3.77
CA ASN A 44 -24.89 1.04 2.57
C ASN A 44 -23.64 0.17 2.86
N GLN A 45 -23.59 -0.53 3.98
CA GLN A 45 -22.40 -1.29 4.40
C GLN A 45 -21.99 -2.33 3.36
N THR A 46 -22.94 -3.00 2.70
CA THR A 46 -22.62 -3.96 1.62
C THR A 46 -21.78 -3.33 0.52
N ASN A 47 -22.10 -2.09 0.14
CA ASN A 47 -21.36 -1.34 -0.89
C ASN A 47 -20.00 -0.84 -0.40
N LEU A 48 -19.84 -0.61 0.91
CA LEU A 48 -18.65 -0.01 1.51
C LEU A 48 -17.61 -1.02 1.96
N VAL A 49 -17.99 -2.24 2.30
CA VAL A 49 -17.08 -3.29 2.81
C VAL A 49 -15.82 -3.51 1.96
N PRO A 50 -15.88 -3.57 0.62
CA PRO A 50 -14.69 -3.82 -0.19
C PRO A 50 -13.62 -2.72 -0.06
N PHE A 51 -14.02 -1.47 0.23
CA PHE A 51 -13.11 -0.33 0.22
C PHE A 51 -12.02 -0.39 1.29
N ALA A 52 -12.27 -1.02 2.43
CA ALA A 52 -11.26 -1.19 3.48
C ALA A 52 -10.03 -1.93 2.97
N THR A 53 -10.22 -3.06 2.29
CA THR A 53 -9.14 -3.86 1.71
C THR A 53 -8.44 -3.11 0.57
N ILE A 54 -9.20 -2.41 -0.29
CA ILE A 54 -8.63 -1.67 -1.42
C ILE A 54 -7.73 -0.54 -0.93
N GLN A 55 -8.18 0.26 0.04
CA GLN A 55 -7.40 1.36 0.60
C GLN A 55 -6.11 0.86 1.28
N LYS A 56 -6.18 -0.23 2.06
CA LYS A 56 -5.00 -0.90 2.64
C LYS A 56 -4.04 -1.43 1.56
N GLY A 57 -4.56 -1.83 0.40
CA GLY A 57 -3.77 -2.29 -0.74
C GLY A 57 -2.93 -1.19 -1.39
N ILE A 58 -3.28 0.08 -1.19
CA ILE A 58 -2.53 1.24 -1.69
C ILE A 58 -1.43 1.64 -0.73
N ILE A 59 -1.70 1.58 0.58
CA ILE A 59 -0.79 2.01 1.64
C ILE A 59 -0.29 0.78 2.38
N TYR A 60 0.91 0.34 2.03
CA TYR A 60 1.52 -0.84 2.63
C TYR A 60 1.91 -0.60 4.09
N GLN A 61 1.66 -1.60 4.91
CA GLN A 61 1.96 -1.61 6.33
C GLN A 61 2.98 -2.67 6.70
N THR A 62 3.52 -2.59 7.90
CA THR A 62 4.44 -3.58 8.46
C THR A 62 4.47 -3.55 9.99
N GLY A 63 4.39 -4.73 10.60
CA GLY A 63 4.93 -4.97 11.93
C GLY A 63 4.09 -4.60 13.12
N VAL A 64 2.76 -4.48 13.00
CA VAL A 64 1.93 -4.21 14.17
C VAL A 64 1.45 -5.50 14.84
N ASP A 65 1.12 -6.51 14.07
CA ASP A 65 0.55 -7.79 14.56
C ASP A 65 1.17 -9.05 13.93
N GLY A 66 2.25 -8.87 13.14
CA GLY A 66 2.97 -9.97 12.49
C GLY A 66 2.34 -10.45 11.17
N THR A 67 1.24 -9.85 10.74
CA THR A 67 0.57 -10.18 9.47
C THR A 67 0.85 -9.18 8.37
N ASP A 68 1.27 -7.98 8.72
CA ASP A 68 1.51 -6.85 7.80
C ASP A 68 2.98 -6.81 7.38
N TRP A 69 3.32 -7.59 6.38
CA TRP A 69 4.68 -7.67 5.80
C TRP A 69 4.85 -6.85 4.52
N GLN A 70 3.78 -6.26 4.01
CA GLN A 70 3.75 -5.68 2.66
C GLN A 70 4.76 -4.55 2.50
N TYR A 71 4.85 -3.63 3.47
CA TYR A 71 5.81 -2.54 3.40
C TYR A 71 7.25 -3.05 3.39
N GLN A 72 7.59 -3.96 4.31
CA GLN A 72 8.94 -4.53 4.38
C GLN A 72 9.34 -5.18 3.07
N VAL A 73 8.50 -6.09 2.56
CA VAL A 73 8.89 -6.95 1.44
C VAL A 73 8.68 -6.28 0.09
N ILE A 74 7.60 -5.49 -0.09
CA ILE A 74 7.30 -4.88 -1.38
C ILE A 74 8.02 -3.54 -1.53
N GLN A 75 7.97 -2.70 -0.51
CA GLN A 75 8.52 -1.35 -0.57
C GLN A 75 9.99 -1.32 -0.14
N ASN A 76 10.28 -1.68 1.10
CA ASN A 76 11.61 -1.50 1.70
C ASN A 76 12.68 -2.39 1.03
N LEU A 77 12.52 -3.73 1.10
CA LEU A 77 13.53 -4.68 0.64
C LEU A 77 13.60 -4.82 -0.90
N VAL A 78 12.69 -4.21 -1.64
CA VAL A 78 12.65 -4.27 -3.10
C VAL A 78 12.73 -2.89 -3.72
N ALA A 79 11.66 -2.10 -3.69
CA ALA A 79 11.60 -0.83 -4.41
C ALA A 79 12.66 0.17 -3.92
N ASP A 80 12.81 0.34 -2.61
CA ASP A 80 13.74 1.30 -2.02
C ASP A 80 15.21 0.90 -2.23
N MET A 81 15.49 -0.42 -2.30
CA MET A 81 16.82 -0.94 -2.60
C MET A 81 17.19 -0.71 -4.08
N PHE A 82 16.24 -1.00 -5.00
CA PHE A 82 16.49 -0.84 -6.44
C PHE A 82 16.63 0.61 -6.88
N CYS A 83 15.88 1.53 -6.26
CA CYS A 83 16.02 2.96 -6.57
C CYS A 83 17.21 3.64 -5.87
N GLY A 84 17.96 2.90 -5.03
CA GLY A 84 19.14 3.42 -4.35
C GLY A 84 18.83 4.42 -3.24
N TYR A 85 17.68 4.29 -2.59
CA TYR A 85 17.35 5.09 -1.40
C TYR A 85 17.96 4.49 -0.15
N PHE A 86 17.75 3.18 0.04
CA PHE A 86 18.21 2.46 1.21
C PHE A 86 19.09 1.27 0.85
N HIS A 87 19.75 0.75 1.85
CA HIS A 87 20.54 -0.46 1.82
C HIS A 87 20.19 -1.31 3.04
N ASP A 88 19.98 -2.61 2.82
CA ASP A 88 19.72 -3.58 3.87
C ASP A 88 21.02 -4.07 4.51
N MET A 89 21.13 -3.90 5.82
CA MET A 89 22.25 -4.40 6.62
C MET A 89 21.79 -5.45 7.65
N ASN A 90 20.57 -5.95 7.55
CA ASN A 90 20.08 -7.04 8.37
C ASN A 90 20.75 -8.37 7.97
N GLY A 91 21.52 -8.95 8.90
CA GLY A 91 22.23 -10.20 8.65
C GLY A 91 21.36 -11.39 8.27
N SER A 92 20.08 -11.37 8.65
CA SER A 92 19.11 -12.42 8.30
C SER A 92 18.76 -12.45 6.81
N PHE A 93 18.90 -11.36 6.09
CA PHE A 93 18.55 -11.25 4.68
C PHE A 93 19.74 -11.25 3.74
N ASN A 94 20.94 -11.23 4.31
CA ASN A 94 22.20 -11.28 3.55
C ASN A 94 22.32 -10.20 2.45
N ALA A 95 21.67 -9.06 2.66
CA ALA A 95 21.60 -7.91 1.74
C ALA A 95 21.19 -8.30 0.29
N ASN A 96 20.30 -9.28 0.12
CA ASN A 96 20.00 -9.89 -1.18
C ASN A 96 19.79 -8.88 -2.33
N ASN A 97 18.75 -8.09 -2.28
CA ASN A 97 18.46 -7.15 -3.38
C ASN A 97 19.47 -6.00 -3.45
N SER A 98 20.02 -5.58 -2.31
CA SER A 98 21.08 -4.56 -2.25
C SER A 98 22.40 -5.04 -2.88
N THR A 99 22.63 -6.35 -2.99
CA THR A 99 23.80 -6.96 -3.63
C THR A 99 23.53 -7.49 -5.03
N TYR A 100 22.38 -7.14 -5.64
CA TYR A 100 21.91 -7.65 -6.93
C TYR A 100 21.65 -9.18 -6.95
N ASN A 101 21.60 -9.80 -5.80
CA ASN A 101 21.15 -11.18 -5.63
C ASN A 101 19.62 -11.15 -5.40
N LEU A 102 18.85 -11.31 -6.49
CA LEU A 102 17.41 -11.14 -6.45
C LEU A 102 16.72 -12.25 -5.65
N ASN A 103 15.90 -11.85 -4.69
CA ASN A 103 15.00 -12.74 -3.99
C ASN A 103 13.66 -12.82 -4.73
N ASN A 104 13.40 -13.91 -5.43
CA ASN A 104 12.18 -14.09 -6.22
C ASN A 104 10.90 -14.02 -5.39
N GLY A 105 10.92 -14.49 -4.14
CA GLY A 105 9.78 -14.37 -3.24
C GLY A 105 9.40 -12.91 -2.95
N TRP A 106 10.41 -12.06 -2.79
CA TRP A 106 10.18 -10.63 -2.55
C TRP A 106 9.77 -9.90 -3.83
N THR A 107 10.43 -10.19 -4.95
CA THR A 107 10.09 -9.53 -6.22
C THR A 107 8.72 -9.91 -6.75
N SER A 108 8.16 -11.05 -6.39
CA SER A 108 6.80 -11.47 -6.74
C SER A 108 5.74 -11.02 -5.72
N ALA A 109 6.14 -10.51 -4.56
CA ALA A 109 5.25 -10.24 -3.44
C ALA A 109 4.15 -9.21 -3.78
N MET A 110 4.48 -8.14 -4.51
CA MET A 110 3.50 -7.15 -4.94
C MET A 110 2.41 -7.77 -5.83
N TRP A 111 2.79 -8.63 -6.75
CA TRP A 111 1.85 -9.34 -7.62
C TRP A 111 0.90 -10.23 -6.81
N ILE A 112 1.49 -11.08 -5.96
CA ILE A 112 0.73 -12.02 -5.12
C ILE A 112 -0.24 -11.27 -4.20
N TYR A 113 0.22 -10.21 -3.56
CA TYR A 113 -0.62 -9.40 -2.68
C TYR A 113 -1.74 -8.70 -3.44
N THR A 114 -1.41 -8.04 -4.55
CA THR A 114 -2.41 -7.29 -5.31
C THR A 114 -3.48 -8.21 -5.90
N TYR A 115 -3.08 -9.28 -6.60
CA TYR A 115 -4.03 -10.16 -7.27
C TYR A 115 -4.68 -11.19 -6.36
N GLY A 116 -4.06 -11.51 -5.23
CA GLY A 116 -4.62 -12.44 -4.24
C GLY A 116 -5.58 -11.81 -3.25
N TYR A 117 -5.38 -10.53 -2.91
CA TYR A 117 -6.15 -9.89 -1.83
C TYR A 117 -6.87 -8.60 -2.27
N VAL A 118 -6.23 -7.75 -3.08
CA VAL A 118 -6.80 -6.43 -3.40
C VAL A 118 -7.74 -6.51 -4.59
N MET A 119 -7.36 -7.19 -5.65
CA MET A 119 -8.17 -7.29 -6.88
C MET A 119 -9.53 -7.97 -6.69
N PRO A 120 -9.68 -9.02 -5.86
CA PRO A 120 -11.03 -9.52 -5.53
C PRO A 120 -11.94 -8.42 -4.96
N SER A 121 -11.44 -7.63 -4.01
CA SER A 121 -12.20 -6.52 -3.44
C SER A 121 -12.50 -5.41 -4.44
N ILE A 122 -11.60 -5.14 -5.40
CA ILE A 122 -11.88 -4.20 -6.50
C ILE A 122 -13.00 -4.75 -7.39
N ALA A 123 -12.97 -6.03 -7.75
CA ALA A 123 -14.00 -6.66 -8.55
C ALA A 123 -15.37 -6.64 -7.85
N ASP A 124 -15.40 -6.91 -6.55
CA ASP A 124 -16.62 -6.82 -5.74
C ASP A 124 -17.14 -5.37 -5.71
N ALA A 125 -16.26 -4.38 -5.53
CA ALA A 125 -16.64 -2.97 -5.55
C ALA A 125 -17.18 -2.54 -6.93
N GLU A 126 -16.57 -2.99 -8.03
CA GLU A 126 -17.06 -2.71 -9.39
C GLU A 126 -18.43 -3.34 -9.64
N ALA A 127 -18.67 -4.56 -9.14
CA ALA A 127 -19.94 -5.26 -9.29
C ALA A 127 -21.07 -4.63 -8.46
N LEU A 128 -20.77 -4.24 -7.22
CA LEU A 128 -21.74 -3.66 -6.28
C LEU A 128 -22.06 -2.20 -6.57
N ASN A 129 -21.11 -1.44 -7.10
CA ASN A 129 -21.19 0.02 -7.21
C ASN A 129 -21.23 0.45 -8.68
N THR A 130 -22.37 0.22 -9.34
CA THR A 130 -22.57 0.67 -10.72
C THR A 130 -22.68 2.20 -10.79
N GLU A 131 -22.24 2.78 -11.90
CA GLU A 131 -22.32 4.25 -12.12
C GLU A 131 -23.76 4.77 -11.97
N LYS A 132 -24.74 4.02 -12.45
CA LYS A 132 -26.15 4.41 -12.42
C LYS A 132 -26.73 4.46 -11.01
N GLU A 133 -26.39 3.48 -10.17
CA GLU A 133 -27.00 3.33 -8.84
C GLU A 133 -26.17 4.02 -7.75
N TRP A 134 -24.83 3.94 -7.87
CA TRP A 134 -23.88 4.39 -6.85
C TRP A 134 -22.76 5.24 -7.46
N PRO A 135 -23.05 6.38 -8.10
CA PRO A 135 -22.06 7.16 -8.85
C PRO A 135 -20.84 7.57 -8.01
N LEU A 136 -21.03 7.96 -6.75
CA LEU A 136 -19.91 8.30 -5.87
C LEU A 136 -18.97 7.11 -5.63
N TYR A 137 -19.54 5.98 -5.24
CA TYR A 137 -18.76 4.78 -4.95
C TYR A 137 -18.09 4.22 -6.19
N HIS A 138 -18.76 4.28 -7.33
CA HIS A 138 -18.21 3.94 -8.64
C HIS A 138 -16.97 4.77 -8.97
N ALA A 139 -17.07 6.09 -8.84
CA ALA A 139 -15.94 6.99 -9.08
C ALA A 139 -14.76 6.70 -8.14
N ILE A 140 -15.02 6.50 -6.85
CA ILE A 140 -13.97 6.16 -5.87
C ILE A 140 -13.34 4.81 -6.20
N THR A 141 -14.13 3.80 -6.60
CA THR A 141 -13.61 2.49 -7.02
C THR A 141 -12.62 2.64 -8.17
N LYS A 142 -12.95 3.43 -9.19
CA LYS A 142 -12.05 3.70 -10.33
C LYS A 142 -10.75 4.39 -9.90
N ILE A 143 -10.82 5.40 -9.05
CA ILE A 143 -9.64 6.09 -8.52
C ILE A 143 -8.74 5.11 -7.76
N LEU A 144 -9.31 4.32 -6.88
CA LEU A 144 -8.57 3.36 -6.05
C LEU A 144 -7.97 2.22 -6.89
N LYS A 145 -8.69 1.74 -7.91
CA LYS A 145 -8.18 0.76 -8.87
C LYS A 145 -6.94 1.28 -9.58
N VAL A 146 -6.98 2.50 -10.09
CA VAL A 146 -5.83 3.14 -10.74
C VAL A 146 -4.70 3.37 -9.74
N ALA A 147 -4.99 3.87 -8.54
CA ALA A 147 -4.00 4.10 -7.49
C ALA A 147 -3.28 2.82 -7.06
N THR A 148 -3.97 1.68 -7.08
CA THR A 148 -3.38 0.36 -6.81
C THR A 148 -2.53 -0.12 -7.99
N LEU A 149 -3.10 -0.17 -9.18
CA LEU A 149 -2.55 -0.93 -10.31
C LEU A 149 -1.48 -0.19 -11.11
N HIS A 150 -1.40 1.16 -11.04
CA HIS A 150 -0.32 1.86 -11.73
C HIS A 150 1.06 1.46 -11.19
N ARG A 151 1.19 1.23 -9.87
CA ARG A 151 2.44 0.76 -9.26
C ARG A 151 2.80 -0.66 -9.73
N VAL A 152 1.79 -1.52 -9.88
CA VAL A 152 1.98 -2.88 -10.36
C VAL A 152 2.46 -2.89 -11.81
N SER A 153 1.85 -2.06 -12.67
CA SER A 153 2.29 -1.91 -14.07
C SER A 153 3.68 -1.28 -14.17
N ASP A 154 3.99 -0.29 -13.33
CA ASP A 154 5.33 0.31 -13.29
C ASP A 154 6.42 -0.70 -12.91
N TYR A 155 6.06 -1.70 -12.12
CA TYR A 155 6.97 -2.71 -11.60
C TYR A 155 7.13 -3.91 -12.54
N TYR A 156 6.03 -4.40 -13.12
CA TYR A 156 6.02 -5.63 -13.93
C TYR A 156 5.81 -5.41 -15.43
N GLY A 157 5.41 -4.21 -15.86
CA GLY A 157 5.03 -3.91 -17.22
C GLY A 157 3.58 -4.32 -17.53
N PRO A 158 3.35 -5.38 -18.37
CA PRO A 158 2.01 -5.88 -18.64
C PRO A 158 1.32 -6.43 -17.37
N ILE A 159 0.03 -6.09 -17.21
CA ILE A 159 -0.78 -6.53 -16.06
C ILE A 159 -2.19 -6.93 -16.46
N LEU A 160 -2.92 -7.60 -15.55
CA LEU A 160 -4.35 -7.87 -15.66
C LEU A 160 -5.13 -6.67 -15.13
N TYR A 161 -5.63 -5.82 -15.99
CA TYR A 161 -6.41 -4.63 -15.59
C TYR A 161 -7.91 -4.83 -15.79
N ASP A 162 -8.31 -5.17 -17.00
CA ASP A 162 -9.71 -5.45 -17.31
C ASP A 162 -9.98 -6.97 -17.27
N GLY A 163 -11.23 -7.34 -16.95
CA GLY A 163 -11.69 -8.72 -16.97
C GLY A 163 -11.10 -9.61 -15.86
N PHE A 164 -10.62 -9.05 -14.76
CA PHE A 164 -10.15 -9.84 -13.64
C PHE A 164 -11.23 -10.81 -13.14
N GLY A 165 -10.85 -12.08 -12.95
CA GLY A 165 -11.76 -13.14 -12.51
C GLY A 165 -12.64 -13.76 -13.62
N THR A 166 -12.54 -13.28 -14.85
CA THR A 166 -13.24 -13.87 -16.00
C THR A 166 -12.39 -14.92 -16.71
N ALA A 167 -13.06 -15.83 -17.48
CA ALA A 167 -12.35 -16.85 -18.25
C ALA A 167 -11.46 -16.29 -19.37
N ASP A 168 -11.77 -15.08 -19.85
CA ASP A 168 -11.10 -14.44 -20.98
C ASP A 168 -10.03 -13.41 -20.55
N GLN A 169 -9.74 -13.32 -19.24
CA GLN A 169 -8.74 -12.38 -18.74
C GLN A 169 -7.38 -12.58 -19.41
N LYS A 170 -6.76 -11.50 -19.86
CA LYS A 170 -5.44 -11.51 -20.47
C LYS A 170 -4.61 -10.33 -19.96
N PRO A 171 -3.29 -10.48 -19.81
CA PRO A 171 -2.42 -9.36 -19.54
C PRO A 171 -2.52 -8.33 -20.67
N GLN A 172 -2.69 -7.07 -20.29
CA GLN A 172 -2.68 -5.94 -21.20
C GLN A 172 -1.30 -5.28 -21.15
N SER A 173 -0.83 -4.78 -22.28
CA SER A 173 0.44 -4.06 -22.32
C SER A 173 0.43 -2.83 -21.43
N GLN A 174 1.59 -2.38 -20.99
CA GLN A 174 1.69 -1.18 -20.15
C GLN A 174 1.07 0.05 -20.83
N GLU A 175 1.24 0.19 -22.16
CA GLU A 175 0.62 1.27 -22.92
C GLU A 175 -0.91 1.21 -22.88
N GLU A 176 -1.50 0.05 -23.10
CA GLU A 176 -2.96 -0.15 -23.01
C GLU A 176 -3.48 0.16 -21.63
N VAL A 177 -2.79 -0.36 -20.59
CA VAL A 177 -3.16 -0.14 -19.20
C VAL A 177 -3.10 1.34 -18.82
N TYR A 178 -2.09 2.09 -19.25
CA TYR A 178 -2.00 3.53 -18.99
C TYR A 178 -3.12 4.32 -19.68
N LYS A 179 -3.52 3.93 -20.88
CA LYS A 179 -4.70 4.52 -21.54
C LYS A 179 -5.97 4.27 -20.71
N ARG A 180 -6.14 3.05 -20.20
CA ARG A 180 -7.26 2.70 -19.31
C ARG A 180 -7.23 3.49 -17.99
N PHE A 181 -6.06 3.70 -17.40
CA PHE A 181 -5.93 4.55 -16.21
C PHE A 181 -6.48 5.97 -16.45
N PHE A 182 -6.14 6.57 -17.58
CA PHE A 182 -6.64 7.91 -17.92
C PHE A 182 -8.15 7.91 -18.19
N GLU A 183 -8.69 6.90 -18.83
CA GLU A 183 -10.13 6.75 -19.07
C GLU A 183 -10.90 6.60 -17.75
N ASP A 184 -10.41 5.77 -16.85
CA ASP A 184 -11.05 5.56 -15.55
C ASP A 184 -10.97 6.82 -14.66
N LEU A 185 -9.84 7.53 -14.67
CA LEU A 185 -9.72 8.80 -13.95
C LEU A 185 -10.58 9.90 -14.57
N GLU A 186 -10.70 9.97 -15.89
CA GLU A 186 -11.60 10.91 -16.57
C GLU A 186 -13.07 10.65 -16.22
N THR A 187 -13.48 9.39 -16.22
CA THR A 187 -14.82 8.98 -15.79
C THR A 187 -15.07 9.40 -14.34
N ALA A 188 -14.15 9.09 -13.43
CA ALA A 188 -14.28 9.46 -12.04
C ALA A 188 -14.35 10.97 -11.82
N VAL A 189 -13.51 11.76 -12.51
CA VAL A 189 -13.51 13.22 -12.47
C VAL A 189 -14.86 13.77 -12.94
N ASN A 190 -15.41 13.27 -14.05
CA ASN A 190 -16.70 13.72 -14.58
C ASN A 190 -17.84 13.43 -13.61
N ILE A 191 -17.86 12.25 -13.00
CA ILE A 191 -18.88 11.90 -12.00
C ILE A 191 -18.77 12.81 -10.76
N LEU A 192 -17.57 12.96 -10.21
CA LEU A 192 -17.35 13.72 -8.97
C LEU A 192 -17.61 15.21 -9.14
N LYS A 193 -17.25 15.78 -10.30
CA LYS A 193 -17.50 17.19 -10.62
C LYS A 193 -18.99 17.53 -10.62
N ASP A 194 -19.80 16.62 -11.12
CA ASP A 194 -21.25 16.81 -11.24
C ASP A 194 -22.06 16.21 -10.08
N TYR A 195 -21.37 15.59 -9.10
CA TYR A 195 -22.03 14.93 -7.98
C TYR A 195 -22.79 15.92 -7.08
N LYS A 196 -24.09 15.70 -6.93
CA LYS A 196 -25.00 16.61 -6.17
C LYS A 196 -25.35 16.09 -4.76
N GLY A 197 -24.71 15.02 -4.32
CA GLY A 197 -25.01 14.37 -3.04
C GLY A 197 -25.91 13.14 -3.20
N GLY A 198 -26.35 12.62 -2.07
CA GLY A 198 -27.14 11.39 -2.00
C GLY A 198 -26.56 10.43 -0.97
N VAL A 199 -25.36 9.90 -1.21
CA VAL A 199 -24.64 9.02 -0.27
C VAL A 199 -23.33 9.66 0.16
N SER A 200 -22.81 9.20 1.31
CA SER A 200 -21.51 9.62 1.84
C SER A 200 -20.55 8.44 1.83
N PHE A 201 -19.27 8.74 1.58
CA PHE A 201 -18.17 7.79 1.72
C PHE A 201 -17.36 8.00 3.01
N GLU A 202 -17.72 9.01 3.81
CA GLU A 202 -16.94 9.46 4.97
C GLU A 202 -16.65 8.35 6.00
N SER A 203 -17.62 7.48 6.27
CA SER A 203 -17.49 6.40 7.24
C SER A 203 -16.52 5.30 6.81
N ALA A 204 -16.32 5.12 5.50
CA ALA A 204 -15.41 4.13 4.94
C ALA A 204 -14.07 4.74 4.49
N ASP A 205 -13.93 6.06 4.54
CA ASP A 205 -12.75 6.77 4.09
C ASP A 205 -11.74 6.94 5.24
N PHE A 206 -10.62 6.26 5.14
CA PHE A 206 -9.49 6.45 6.04
C PHE A 206 -8.21 6.93 5.31
N MET A 207 -8.33 7.27 4.02
CA MET A 207 -7.24 7.86 3.25
C MET A 207 -7.24 9.39 3.26
N MET A 208 -8.39 10.01 3.47
CA MET A 208 -8.48 11.47 3.56
C MET A 208 -8.41 11.96 5.01
N PRO A 209 -7.84 13.15 5.26
CA PRO A 209 -7.82 13.74 6.58
C PRO A 209 -9.23 13.94 7.13
N GLU A 210 -9.37 13.91 8.45
CA GLU A 210 -10.62 14.27 9.10
C GLU A 210 -11.09 15.66 8.66
N GLY A 211 -12.37 15.79 8.37
CA GLY A 211 -12.95 17.01 7.79
C GLY A 211 -12.66 17.25 6.30
N LYS A 212 -11.91 16.35 5.65
CA LYS A 212 -11.63 16.37 4.21
C LYS A 212 -12.17 15.13 3.48
N ARG A 213 -12.94 14.27 4.12
CA ARG A 213 -13.55 13.06 3.54
C ARG A 213 -14.74 13.39 2.67
N THR A 214 -14.50 14.13 1.61
CA THR A 214 -15.55 14.72 0.74
C THR A 214 -15.33 14.33 -0.72
N PRO A 215 -16.39 14.31 -1.55
CA PRO A 215 -16.25 14.11 -3.00
C PRO A 215 -15.30 15.12 -3.66
N ALA A 216 -15.26 16.35 -3.18
CA ALA A 216 -14.34 17.38 -3.68
C ALA A 216 -12.88 17.06 -3.41
N GLN A 217 -12.56 16.46 -2.27
CA GLN A 217 -11.20 16.02 -1.98
C GLN A 217 -10.80 14.81 -2.84
N TRP A 218 -11.71 13.86 -3.06
CA TRP A 218 -11.51 12.75 -3.98
C TRP A 218 -11.32 13.21 -5.42
N LEU A 219 -12.04 14.27 -5.84
CA LEU A 219 -11.85 14.89 -7.14
C LEU A 219 -10.44 15.46 -7.32
N LYS A 220 -9.94 16.20 -6.34
CA LYS A 220 -8.55 16.71 -6.34
C LYS A 220 -7.52 15.58 -6.35
N PHE A 221 -7.77 14.51 -5.61
CA PHE A 221 -6.90 13.34 -5.62
C PHE A 221 -6.86 12.66 -6.99
N ALA A 222 -8.02 12.48 -7.63
CA ALA A 222 -8.12 11.91 -8.97
C ALA A 222 -7.31 12.73 -9.99
N ASN A 223 -7.46 14.05 -9.98
CA ASN A 223 -6.69 14.94 -10.85
C ASN A 223 -5.19 14.94 -10.54
N SER A 224 -4.81 14.88 -9.27
CA SER A 224 -3.40 14.79 -8.86
C SER A 224 -2.76 13.47 -9.32
N LEU A 225 -3.49 12.37 -9.21
CA LEU A 225 -3.06 11.06 -9.75
C LEU A 225 -2.97 11.10 -11.28
N ARG A 226 -3.95 11.71 -11.96
CA ARG A 226 -3.94 11.92 -13.42
C ARG A 226 -2.71 12.72 -13.86
N LEU A 227 -2.39 13.81 -13.17
CA LEU A 227 -1.21 14.63 -13.43
C LEU A 227 0.08 13.83 -13.22
N ARG A 228 0.17 13.09 -12.12
CA ARG A 228 1.32 12.21 -11.83
C ARG A 228 1.55 11.19 -12.95
N LEU A 229 0.50 10.52 -13.41
CA LEU A 229 0.59 9.53 -14.48
C LEU A 229 0.93 10.18 -15.83
N ALA A 230 0.41 11.38 -16.12
CA ALA A 230 0.77 12.16 -17.30
C ALA A 230 2.29 12.45 -17.32
N MET A 231 2.86 12.89 -16.20
CA MET A 231 4.30 13.13 -16.11
C MET A 231 5.13 11.87 -16.32
N ARG A 232 4.63 10.69 -15.89
CA ARG A 232 5.34 9.41 -16.08
C ARG A 232 5.43 9.00 -17.55
N VAL A 233 4.46 9.32 -18.36
CA VAL A 233 4.46 8.98 -19.80
C VAL A 233 4.99 10.09 -20.69
N SER A 234 5.47 11.20 -20.13
CA SER A 234 5.89 12.40 -20.88
C SER A 234 6.97 12.13 -21.94
N ASN A 235 7.86 11.18 -21.69
CA ASN A 235 8.93 10.84 -22.64
C ASN A 235 8.53 9.85 -23.73
N VAL A 236 7.52 8.99 -23.44
CA VAL A 236 7.11 7.91 -24.36
C VAL A 236 5.82 8.21 -25.11
N ALA A 237 4.99 9.09 -24.58
CA ALA A 237 3.72 9.52 -25.15
C ALA A 237 3.45 11.01 -24.86
N PRO A 238 4.26 11.94 -25.39
CA PRO A 238 4.22 13.36 -25.03
C PRO A 238 2.88 14.03 -25.31
N GLU A 239 2.22 13.73 -26.41
CA GLU A 239 0.91 14.29 -26.74
C GLU A 239 -0.18 13.85 -25.76
N LEU A 240 -0.17 12.57 -25.39
CA LEU A 240 -1.08 12.04 -24.36
C LEU A 240 -0.78 12.68 -23.01
N ALA A 241 0.50 12.79 -22.64
CA ALA A 241 0.93 13.43 -21.41
C ALA A 241 0.45 14.89 -21.31
N GLU A 242 0.65 15.66 -22.36
CA GLU A 242 0.22 17.06 -22.43
C GLU A 242 -1.31 17.18 -22.30
N LYS A 243 -2.07 16.37 -23.04
CA LYS A 243 -3.53 16.33 -22.96
C LYS A 243 -4.00 16.04 -21.53
N GLN A 244 -3.45 15.01 -20.90
CA GLN A 244 -3.87 14.57 -19.58
C GLN A 244 -3.44 15.54 -18.48
N ALA A 245 -2.24 16.13 -18.58
CA ALA A 245 -1.77 17.15 -17.65
C ALA A 245 -2.63 18.41 -17.71
N LYS A 246 -2.94 18.91 -18.91
CA LYS A 246 -3.84 20.06 -19.08
C LYS A 246 -5.22 19.82 -18.49
N ALA A 247 -5.78 18.63 -18.74
CA ALA A 247 -7.09 18.27 -18.18
C ALA A 247 -7.06 18.15 -16.65
N ALA A 248 -5.97 17.64 -16.07
CA ALA A 248 -5.83 17.55 -14.62
C ALA A 248 -5.68 18.92 -13.93
N LEU A 249 -5.04 19.88 -14.59
CA LEU A 249 -4.79 21.22 -14.08
C LEU A 249 -5.93 22.21 -14.38
N ASP A 250 -6.89 21.82 -15.21
CA ASP A 250 -8.03 22.68 -15.53
C ASP A 250 -8.90 22.91 -14.29
N ALA A 251 -9.05 24.16 -13.89
CA ALA A 251 -9.88 24.57 -12.75
C ALA A 251 -11.35 24.12 -12.90
N ALA A 252 -11.84 23.98 -14.14
CA ALA A 252 -13.18 23.47 -14.40
C ALA A 252 -13.34 22.00 -14.00
N ASN A 253 -12.26 21.25 -13.85
CA ASN A 253 -12.22 19.88 -13.38
C ASN A 253 -11.94 19.75 -11.87
N GLY A 254 -12.01 20.84 -11.09
CA GLY A 254 -11.93 20.81 -9.62
C GLY A 254 -10.54 20.97 -9.02
N GLY A 255 -9.47 21.12 -9.85
CA GLY A 255 -8.10 21.34 -9.39
C GLY A 255 -7.39 20.09 -8.87
N VAL A 256 -6.19 20.30 -8.36
CA VAL A 256 -5.31 19.25 -7.79
C VAL A 256 -5.11 19.48 -6.28
N LEU A 257 -4.42 18.54 -5.62
CA LEU A 257 -3.93 18.72 -4.24
C LEU A 257 -2.79 19.75 -4.26
N GLU A 258 -2.89 20.81 -3.48
CA GLU A 258 -1.94 21.94 -3.51
C GLU A 258 -1.22 22.15 -2.17
N THR A 259 -1.83 21.71 -1.08
CA THR A 259 -1.34 21.99 0.27
C THR A 259 -1.09 20.73 1.07
N ALA A 260 -0.21 20.81 2.07
CA ALA A 260 0.06 19.72 2.99
C ALA A 260 -1.21 19.25 3.75
N ASN A 261 -2.19 20.12 3.94
CA ASN A 261 -3.46 19.79 4.60
C ASN A 261 -4.40 18.95 3.71
N GLU A 262 -4.05 18.75 2.45
CA GLU A 262 -4.78 17.92 1.49
C GLU A 262 -4.08 16.58 1.25
N THR A 263 -3.09 16.25 2.07
CA THR A 263 -2.33 14.99 1.95
C THR A 263 -3.26 13.78 2.01
N VAL A 264 -3.05 12.87 1.07
CA VAL A 264 -3.73 11.58 1.02
C VAL A 264 -2.80 10.52 1.61
N GLY A 265 -3.30 9.78 2.58
CA GLY A 265 -2.53 8.77 3.29
C GLY A 265 -3.41 8.01 4.25
N GLU A 266 -2.90 7.04 4.96
CA GLU A 266 -3.64 6.32 5.98
C GLU A 266 -3.48 7.02 7.32
N TYR A 267 -4.59 7.57 7.82
CA TYR A 267 -4.60 8.34 9.07
C TYR A 267 -4.79 7.40 10.27
N GLY A 268 -4.02 7.68 11.33
CA GLY A 268 -4.06 6.89 12.56
C GLY A 268 -3.13 5.67 12.57
N ILE A 269 -2.38 5.43 11.51
CA ILE A 269 -1.44 4.31 11.41
C ILE A 269 -0.01 4.80 11.61
N ARG A 270 0.77 3.98 12.30
CA ARG A 270 2.20 4.21 12.48
C ARG A 270 2.93 4.08 11.14
N ASN A 271 3.83 5.01 10.84
CA ASN A 271 4.69 4.90 9.67
C ASN A 271 5.53 3.60 9.75
N PRO A 272 5.36 2.67 8.79
CA PRO A 272 6.02 1.36 8.83
C PRO A 272 7.56 1.45 8.69
N LEU A 273 8.08 2.54 8.13
CA LEU A 273 9.53 2.78 8.01
C LEU A 273 10.24 2.66 9.36
N GLY A 274 9.61 3.13 10.43
CA GLY A 274 10.19 3.03 11.77
C GLY A 274 10.35 1.60 12.28
N GLY A 275 9.47 0.69 11.89
CA GLY A 275 9.60 -0.74 12.20
C GLY A 275 10.83 -1.35 11.55
N VAL A 276 10.92 -1.22 10.22
CA VAL A 276 12.04 -1.79 9.43
C VAL A 276 13.38 -1.11 9.73
N ALA A 277 13.39 0.18 10.09
CA ALA A 277 14.61 0.85 10.54
C ALA A 277 15.15 0.25 11.84
N GLY A 278 14.27 -0.14 12.77
CA GLY A 278 14.66 -0.84 14.00
C GLY A 278 15.26 -2.23 13.77
N TRP A 279 15.04 -2.81 12.59
CA TRP A 279 15.59 -4.13 12.21
C TRP A 279 16.90 -4.05 11.41
N SER A 280 17.51 -2.89 11.32
CA SER A 280 18.74 -2.64 10.54
C SER A 280 18.55 -2.81 9.02
N GLU A 281 17.36 -2.61 8.53
CA GLU A 281 17.05 -2.74 7.10
C GLU A 281 17.15 -1.42 6.33
N VAL A 282 17.31 -0.29 7.02
CA VAL A 282 17.22 1.04 6.40
C VAL A 282 18.45 1.88 6.71
N TYR A 283 19.51 1.59 6.00
CA TYR A 283 20.70 2.46 5.95
C TYR A 283 20.63 3.35 4.72
N MET A 284 21.16 4.57 4.82
CA MET A 284 21.26 5.45 3.65
C MET A 284 22.11 4.79 2.55
N ASN A 285 21.62 4.77 1.32
CA ASN A 285 22.41 4.33 0.20
C ASN A 285 23.37 5.44 -0.25
N ALA A 286 24.55 5.08 -0.71
CA ALA A 286 25.55 6.03 -1.20
C ALA A 286 25.05 6.89 -2.38
N SER A 287 24.11 6.38 -3.18
CA SER A 287 23.46 7.15 -4.24
C SER A 287 22.65 8.30 -3.66
N LEU A 288 21.80 8.01 -2.65
CA LEU A 288 21.01 9.02 -1.97
C LEU A 288 21.89 10.03 -1.21
N GLU A 289 22.98 9.57 -0.56
CA GLU A 289 24.00 10.44 0.04
C GLU A 289 24.51 11.46 -0.96
N SER A 290 24.90 11.00 -2.16
CA SER A 290 25.45 11.85 -3.21
C SER A 290 24.48 12.94 -3.63
N PHE A 291 23.18 12.63 -3.74
CA PHE A 291 22.16 13.62 -4.06
C PHE A 291 21.95 14.62 -2.92
N LEU A 292 21.73 14.13 -1.70
CA LEU A 292 21.42 14.99 -0.57
C LEU A 292 22.57 15.93 -0.23
N LYS A 293 23.81 15.45 -0.29
CA LYS A 293 25.02 16.30 -0.11
C LYS A 293 25.29 17.20 -1.30
N GLY A 294 25.21 16.67 -2.53
CA GLY A 294 25.50 17.41 -3.74
C GLY A 294 24.61 18.64 -3.96
N TYR A 295 23.36 18.54 -3.55
CA TYR A 295 22.40 19.66 -3.59
C TYR A 295 22.29 20.43 -2.28
N ASN A 296 23.10 20.10 -1.28
CA ASN A 296 23.02 20.68 0.07
C ASN A 296 21.57 20.63 0.62
N ASP A 297 20.92 19.47 0.45
CA ASP A 297 19.50 19.28 0.77
C ASP A 297 19.30 19.28 2.29
N PRO A 298 18.51 20.23 2.85
CA PRO A 298 18.30 20.32 4.29
C PRO A 298 17.61 19.10 4.90
N ARG A 299 16.95 18.28 4.07
CA ARG A 299 16.25 17.06 4.52
C ARG A 299 17.21 15.96 4.96
N LEU A 300 18.49 16.01 4.59
CA LEU A 300 19.48 15.01 5.03
C LEU A 300 19.44 14.79 6.55
N LYS A 301 19.46 15.86 7.31
CA LYS A 301 19.46 15.84 8.79
C LYS A 301 18.13 15.37 9.37
N SER A 302 17.03 15.50 8.60
CA SER A 302 15.71 15.01 8.99
C SER A 302 15.51 13.53 8.67
N TYR A 303 16.16 13.04 7.63
CA TYR A 303 15.97 11.66 7.16
C TYR A 303 16.92 10.68 7.83
N PHE A 304 18.14 11.10 8.14
CA PHE A 304 19.21 10.21 8.62
C PHE A 304 19.89 10.73 9.87
N ASN A 305 20.32 9.79 10.70
CA ASN A 305 21.23 10.06 11.80
C ASN A 305 22.65 10.23 11.25
N PRO A 306 23.50 11.01 11.90
CA PRO A 306 24.93 11.01 11.63
C PRO A 306 25.50 9.59 11.68
N ALA A 307 26.49 9.32 10.85
CA ALA A 307 27.23 8.08 10.89
C ALA A 307 27.89 7.90 12.26
N GLN A 308 27.74 6.72 12.83
CA GLN A 308 28.37 6.39 14.11
C GLN A 308 29.82 5.95 13.85
N ASP A 309 30.75 6.85 13.98
CA ASP A 309 32.18 6.58 13.77
C ASP A 309 32.84 5.80 14.93
N GLY A 310 32.17 4.73 15.33
CA GLY A 310 32.64 3.87 16.42
C GLY A 310 32.48 4.49 17.81
N ARG A 311 31.56 5.41 18.01
CA ARG A 311 31.25 5.96 19.34
C ARG A 311 30.52 4.92 20.18
N ASP A 312 30.92 4.83 21.46
CA ASP A 312 30.19 4.07 22.45
C ASP A 312 28.87 4.79 22.84
N LYS A 313 28.04 4.12 23.66
CA LYS A 313 26.77 4.67 24.18
C LYS A 313 26.92 6.01 24.91
N ASP A 314 28.12 6.35 25.37
CA ASP A 314 28.45 7.57 26.11
C ASP A 314 29.05 8.65 25.21
N GLY A 315 29.10 8.39 23.88
CA GLY A 315 29.59 9.31 22.87
C GLY A 315 31.11 9.36 22.72
N ASN A 316 31.85 8.47 23.40
CA ASN A 316 33.30 8.39 23.27
C ASN A 316 33.68 7.63 22.00
N ILE A 317 34.69 8.12 21.29
CA ILE A 317 35.22 7.44 20.08
C ILE A 317 35.89 6.13 20.52
N ASN A 318 35.31 5.01 20.09
CA ASN A 318 35.92 3.71 20.32
C ASN A 318 37.04 3.51 19.27
N LYS A 319 38.28 3.74 19.66
CA LYS A 319 39.48 3.65 18.78
C LYS A 319 39.77 2.25 18.28
N GLU A 320 39.09 1.23 18.78
CA GLU A 320 39.37 -0.19 18.52
C GLU A 320 38.36 -0.90 17.61
N VAL A 321 37.42 -0.20 16.95
CA VAL A 321 36.64 -0.85 15.88
C VAL A 321 37.56 -1.09 14.72
N ALA A 322 38.07 -2.32 14.65
CA ALA A 322 39.11 -2.75 13.73
C ALA A 322 38.78 -2.37 12.28
N GLY A 323 39.61 -1.52 11.69
CA GLY A 323 39.58 -1.23 10.27
C GLY A 323 38.83 0.02 9.82
N VAL A 324 38.16 0.76 10.69
CA VAL A 324 37.54 2.05 10.35
C VAL A 324 38.54 3.16 10.60
N LYS A 325 39.09 3.73 9.54
CA LYS A 325 39.82 5.01 9.64
C LYS A 325 38.86 6.05 10.23
N GLN A 326 39.31 6.71 11.31
CA GLN A 326 38.61 7.84 11.92
C GLN A 326 38.13 8.82 10.83
N LEU A 327 36.84 9.04 10.73
CA LEU A 327 36.28 10.13 9.93
C LEU A 327 36.65 11.41 10.65
N SER A 328 37.62 12.14 10.14
CA SER A 328 38.25 13.27 10.84
C SER A 328 37.68 14.63 10.51
N SER A 329 36.59 14.70 9.76
CA SER A 329 35.99 15.98 9.38
C SER A 329 34.46 15.97 9.46
N ILE A 330 33.87 17.13 9.73
CA ILE A 330 32.42 17.38 9.74
C ILE A 330 31.77 17.06 8.38
N GLU A 331 32.54 17.07 7.30
CA GLU A 331 32.06 16.73 5.95
C GLU A 331 31.67 15.25 5.80
N ASP A 332 32.18 14.40 6.68
CA ASP A 332 31.92 12.95 6.69
C ASP A 332 30.86 12.50 7.72
N GLU A 333 30.12 13.43 8.31
CA GLU A 333 29.14 13.15 9.36
C GLU A 333 28.03 12.19 8.89
N TYR A 334 27.63 12.26 7.62
CA TYR A 334 26.60 11.37 7.02
C TYR A 334 27.24 10.48 5.96
N LYS A 335 27.08 9.18 6.11
CA LYS A 335 27.65 8.18 5.19
C LYS A 335 26.62 7.16 4.74
N GLY A 336 26.53 6.96 3.43
CA GLY A 336 25.69 5.95 2.80
C GLY A 336 26.48 4.67 2.47
N VAL A 337 25.77 3.55 2.53
CA VAL A 337 26.28 2.23 2.16
C VAL A 337 26.29 2.12 0.62
N ARG A 338 27.39 1.60 0.06
CA ARG A 338 27.47 1.38 -1.39
C ARG A 338 26.62 0.19 -1.80
N GLN A 339 25.88 0.36 -2.89
CA GLN A 339 25.17 -0.74 -3.52
C GLN A 339 26.16 -1.88 -3.86
N GLY A 340 25.73 -3.12 -3.68
CA GLY A 340 26.57 -4.29 -3.88
C GLY A 340 27.41 -4.73 -2.67
N THR A 341 27.30 -4.01 -1.55
CA THR A 341 28.04 -4.37 -0.31
C THR A 341 27.25 -5.38 0.51
N GLY A 342 27.88 -6.46 0.91
CA GLY A 342 27.27 -7.47 1.78
C GLY A 342 27.26 -7.07 3.27
N VAL A 343 26.34 -7.64 4.03
CA VAL A 343 26.18 -7.40 5.49
C VAL A 343 27.40 -7.81 6.34
N ALA A 344 28.22 -8.71 5.85
CA ALA A 344 29.44 -9.13 6.52
C ALA A 344 30.56 -8.08 6.48
N ASP A 345 30.40 -7.01 5.71
CA ASP A 345 31.40 -5.95 5.63
C ASP A 345 31.21 -4.95 6.77
N ASN A 346 31.87 -5.20 7.89
CA ASN A 346 31.81 -4.39 9.11
C ASN A 346 32.17 -2.91 8.90
N ARG A 347 32.80 -2.54 7.76
CA ARG A 347 33.11 -1.14 7.44
C ARG A 347 31.88 -0.26 7.33
N TYR A 348 30.70 -0.83 7.11
CA TYR A 348 29.44 -0.11 6.91
C TYR A 348 28.51 -0.17 8.11
N SER A 349 28.84 -0.91 9.17
CA SER A 349 28.00 -1.05 10.36
C SER A 349 27.75 0.26 11.11
N THR A 350 28.61 1.25 10.89
CA THR A 350 28.53 2.58 11.50
C THR A 350 27.92 3.64 10.58
N HIS A 351 27.49 3.28 9.35
CA HIS A 351 26.94 4.22 8.39
C HIS A 351 25.57 4.76 8.84
N SER A 352 25.11 5.80 8.17
CA SER A 352 23.91 6.54 8.57
C SER A 352 22.65 5.71 8.38
N GLN A 353 21.96 5.45 9.49
CA GLN A 353 20.62 4.87 9.50
C GLN A 353 19.56 5.97 9.41
N THR A 354 18.34 5.61 9.03
CA THR A 354 17.21 6.55 9.11
C THR A 354 16.98 6.99 10.54
N THR A 355 16.56 8.24 10.70
CA THR A 355 16.18 8.75 12.02
C THR A 355 14.87 8.08 12.45
N LEU A 356 14.81 7.64 13.70
CA LEU A 356 13.57 7.16 14.28
C LEU A 356 12.48 8.25 14.36
N SER A 357 12.85 9.53 14.22
CA SER A 357 11.90 10.65 14.16
C SER A 357 11.02 10.63 12.91
N LEU A 358 11.44 9.96 11.83
CA LEU A 358 10.56 9.70 10.67
C LEU A 358 9.33 8.84 11.04
N ILE A 359 9.38 8.12 12.17
CA ILE A 359 8.23 7.36 12.69
C ILE A 359 7.06 8.30 13.03
N HIS A 360 7.34 9.55 13.34
CA HIS A 360 6.34 10.56 13.70
C HIS A 360 5.86 11.40 12.52
N ILE A 361 6.37 11.18 11.31
CA ILE A 361 5.90 11.84 10.08
C ILE A 361 4.65 11.15 9.51
N SER A 362 3.88 10.45 10.31
CA SER A 362 2.48 10.13 9.97
C SER A 362 1.55 11.36 10.01
N GLU A 363 2.06 12.50 10.47
CA GLU A 363 1.38 13.80 10.40
C GLU A 363 2.30 14.83 9.71
N PRO A 364 2.45 14.83 8.39
CA PRO A 364 3.26 15.84 7.71
C PRO A 364 2.74 17.27 7.90
N THR A 365 1.56 17.43 8.47
CA THR A 365 0.86 18.70 8.60
C THR A 365 1.14 19.48 9.86
N ARG A 366 1.77 18.88 10.90
CA ARG A 366 2.00 19.61 12.16
C ARG A 366 3.37 20.26 12.31
N GLN A 367 4.33 19.99 11.42
CA GLN A 367 5.68 20.56 11.53
C GLN A 367 6.14 21.37 10.31
N ALA A 368 5.32 21.50 9.29
CA ALA A 368 5.56 22.39 8.15
C ALA A 368 4.87 23.74 8.39
#